data_b88533a8be666a189b78ae8b1da68cfc
#
_entry.id   b88533a8be666a189b78ae8b1da68cfc
#
_cell.length_a   1.000
_cell.length_b   1.000
_cell.length_c   1.000
_cell.angle_alpha   90.00
_cell.angle_beta   90.00
_cell.angle_gamma   90.00
#
_symmetry.space_group_name_H-M   'P 1'
#
loop_
_entity.id
_entity.type
_entity.pdbx_description
1 polymer ?
#
loop_
_entity_poly.entity_id
_entity_poly.type
_entity_poly.pdbx_seq_one_letter_code
_entity_poly.pdbx_strand_id
1 'polypeptide(L)'
;DEAGLTLRSQSRRLHCGMVMAAPGKGESTTDNVFSGLCMIAENGEILAASECENSMAVTELDVEYIVNTRRGSDDFDLDSDEYYEAVWGGEPVETELTRSYRKYPHLPANEADMPVYCERMLDIQVSGLVKRMQYAGLDHCVVGISGGVDSTLAVMVSAMAVKKLGLPSTNVVACTMPCFGTSSRTKSNAIVVA
;
A
#
# COMPACT_ATOMS: atom_id res chain seq x y z
N ASP A 1 -9.20 3.82 -20.81
CA ASP A 1 -10.59 3.46 -20.49
C ASP A 1 -11.07 4.29 -19.30
N GLU A 2 -11.95 5.29 -19.56
CA GLU A 2 -12.48 6.21 -18.54
C GLU A 2 -13.38 5.50 -17.52
N ALA A 3 -14.16 4.52 -17.95
CA ALA A 3 -15.06 3.78 -17.08
C ALA A 3 -14.26 2.98 -16.03
N GLY A 4 -13.23 2.29 -16.46
CA GLY A 4 -12.35 1.56 -15.55
C GLY A 4 -11.60 2.48 -14.58
N LEU A 5 -11.13 3.64 -15.03
CA LEU A 5 -10.50 4.63 -14.16
C LEU A 5 -11.47 5.17 -13.12
N THR A 6 -12.69 5.49 -13.54
CA THR A 6 -13.74 5.98 -12.64
C THR A 6 -14.10 4.92 -11.60
N LEU A 7 -14.31 3.68 -12.02
CA LEU A 7 -14.68 2.58 -11.14
C LEU A 7 -13.59 2.30 -10.09
N ARG A 8 -12.32 2.27 -10.52
CA ARG A 8 -11.16 2.14 -9.62
C ARG A 8 -11.08 3.28 -8.61
N SER A 9 -11.21 4.52 -9.09
CA SER A 9 -11.14 5.70 -8.23
C SER A 9 -12.24 5.71 -7.17
N GLN A 10 -13.47 5.44 -7.58
CA GLN A 10 -14.61 5.44 -6.67
C GLN A 10 -14.59 4.27 -5.68
N SER A 11 -14.27 3.05 -6.13
CA SER A 11 -14.19 1.89 -5.24
C SER A 11 -13.11 2.07 -4.18
N ARG A 12 -11.97 2.71 -4.54
CA ARG A 12 -10.91 3.04 -3.58
C ARG A 12 -11.34 4.11 -2.59
N ARG A 13 -11.96 5.20 -3.09
CA ARG A 13 -12.38 6.31 -2.24
C ARG A 13 -13.46 5.90 -1.24
N LEU A 14 -14.39 5.04 -1.67
CA LEU A 14 -15.52 4.59 -0.86
C LEU A 14 -15.22 3.29 -0.10
N HIS A 15 -14.04 2.73 -0.25
CA HIS A 15 -13.67 1.43 0.31
C HIS A 15 -14.80 0.42 0.14
N CYS A 16 -15.11 0.09 -1.09
CA CYS A 16 -16.25 -0.78 -1.41
C CYS A 16 -16.00 -1.65 -2.64
N GLY A 17 -16.83 -2.68 -2.77
CA GLY A 17 -17.02 -3.36 -4.03
C GLY A 17 -17.97 -2.55 -4.91
N MET A 18 -17.63 -2.37 -6.19
CA MET A 18 -18.46 -1.70 -7.18
C MET A 18 -18.70 -2.59 -8.39
N VAL A 19 -19.95 -2.68 -8.79
CA VAL A 19 -20.36 -3.44 -9.97
C VAL A 19 -20.95 -2.46 -10.98
N MET A 20 -20.48 -2.54 -12.21
CA MET A 20 -20.99 -1.78 -13.35
C MET A 20 -21.45 -2.74 -14.44
N ALA A 21 -22.67 -2.54 -14.91
CA ALA A 21 -23.22 -3.18 -16.10
C ALA A 21 -23.74 -2.08 -17.02
N ALA A 22 -23.05 -1.84 -18.11
CA ALA A 22 -23.49 -0.88 -19.14
C ALA A 22 -24.55 -1.49 -20.05
N PRO A 23 -25.36 -0.66 -20.72
CA PRO A 23 -26.33 -1.14 -21.69
C PRO A 23 -25.70 -2.03 -22.75
N GLY A 24 -26.37 -3.12 -23.07
CA GLY A 24 -25.93 -4.10 -24.04
C GLY A 24 -26.39 -3.80 -25.48
N LYS A 25 -25.99 -4.66 -26.40
CA LYS A 25 -26.33 -4.54 -27.82
C LYS A 25 -27.84 -4.46 -28.09
N GLY A 26 -28.64 -5.20 -27.31
CA GLY A 26 -30.10 -5.21 -27.42
C GLY A 26 -30.78 -3.88 -27.09
N GLU A 27 -30.06 -2.98 -26.42
CA GLU A 27 -30.52 -1.64 -26.04
C GLU A 27 -30.04 -0.56 -27.01
N SER A 28 -29.26 -0.94 -28.03
CA SER A 28 -28.78 -0.01 -29.08
C SER A 28 -29.92 0.49 -29.93
N THR A 29 -29.87 1.78 -30.28
CA THR A 29 -30.84 2.47 -31.12
C THR A 29 -30.18 2.99 -32.38
N THR A 30 -30.89 3.79 -33.17
CA THR A 30 -30.34 4.47 -34.36
C THR A 30 -29.22 5.45 -33.97
N ASP A 31 -29.33 6.10 -32.83
CA ASP A 31 -28.43 7.19 -32.41
C ASP A 31 -27.35 6.74 -31.41
N ASN A 32 -27.60 5.65 -30.68
CA ASN A 32 -26.68 5.15 -29.68
C ASN A 32 -26.40 3.67 -29.88
N VAL A 33 -25.13 3.32 -29.84
CA VAL A 33 -24.65 1.94 -29.88
C VAL A 33 -23.88 1.64 -28.60
N PHE A 34 -24.19 0.52 -27.93
CA PHE A 34 -23.64 0.17 -26.65
C PHE A 34 -22.74 -1.07 -26.74
N SER A 35 -21.67 -1.07 -25.94
CA SER A 35 -20.67 -2.15 -25.92
C SER A 35 -21.03 -3.32 -24.98
N GLY A 36 -21.95 -3.13 -24.04
CA GLY A 36 -22.24 -4.12 -23.02
C GLY A 36 -21.11 -4.31 -22.00
N LEU A 37 -20.35 -3.26 -21.73
CA LEU A 37 -19.23 -3.32 -20.79
C LEU A 37 -19.71 -3.67 -19.39
N CYS A 38 -19.16 -4.75 -18.84
CA CYS A 38 -19.35 -5.15 -17.44
C CYS A 38 -18.02 -5.09 -16.69
N MET A 39 -18.01 -4.48 -15.51
CA MET A 39 -16.81 -4.39 -14.68
C MET A 39 -17.14 -4.59 -13.21
N ILE A 40 -16.23 -5.21 -12.49
CA ILE A 40 -16.29 -5.34 -11.01
C ILE A 40 -14.97 -4.86 -10.45
N ALA A 41 -15.06 -3.94 -9.49
CA ALA A 41 -13.89 -3.37 -8.81
C ALA A 41 -14.02 -3.49 -7.29
N GLU A 42 -12.89 -3.58 -6.60
CA GLU A 42 -12.80 -3.58 -5.15
C GLU A 42 -11.59 -2.77 -4.71
N ASN A 43 -11.76 -1.82 -3.80
CA ASN A 43 -10.68 -1.00 -3.20
C ASN A 43 -9.66 -0.43 -4.23
N GLY A 44 -10.12 -0.10 -5.44
CA GLY A 44 -9.30 0.49 -6.49
C GLY A 44 -8.66 -0.51 -7.46
N GLU A 45 -8.98 -1.79 -7.37
CA GLU A 45 -8.56 -2.82 -8.32
C GLU A 45 -9.74 -3.30 -9.16
N ILE A 46 -9.54 -3.47 -10.47
CA ILE A 46 -10.51 -4.15 -11.34
C ILE A 46 -10.27 -5.65 -11.18
N LEU A 47 -11.28 -6.34 -10.68
CA LEU A 47 -11.21 -7.80 -10.45
C LEU A 47 -11.70 -8.61 -11.65
N ALA A 48 -12.69 -8.08 -12.37
CA ALA A 48 -13.20 -8.68 -13.59
C ALA A 48 -13.69 -7.59 -14.53
N ALA A 49 -13.49 -7.81 -15.82
CA ALA A 49 -14.03 -6.98 -16.88
C ALA A 49 -14.42 -7.88 -18.07
N SER A 50 -15.49 -7.53 -18.75
CA SER A 50 -15.97 -8.23 -19.95
C SER A 50 -16.64 -7.23 -20.88
N GLU A 51 -16.39 -7.36 -22.18
CA GLU A 51 -16.99 -6.55 -23.24
C GLU A 51 -17.59 -7.45 -24.30
N CYS A 52 -18.55 -6.94 -25.06
CA CYS A 52 -19.21 -7.57 -26.20
C CYS A 52 -20.48 -8.36 -25.90
N GLU A 53 -21.02 -9.00 -26.93
CA GLU A 53 -22.30 -9.73 -26.91
C GLU A 53 -22.30 -10.82 -25.81
N ASN A 54 -23.33 -10.82 -24.98
CA ASN A 54 -23.53 -11.75 -23.88
C ASN A 54 -22.41 -11.75 -22.82
N SER A 55 -21.76 -10.59 -22.63
CA SER A 55 -20.71 -10.45 -21.63
C SER A 55 -21.27 -10.54 -20.22
N MET A 56 -20.59 -11.30 -19.39
CA MET A 56 -20.83 -11.40 -17.97
C MET A 56 -19.49 -11.33 -17.23
N ALA A 57 -19.39 -10.44 -16.25
CA ALA A 57 -18.27 -10.38 -15.34
C ALA A 57 -18.64 -11.09 -14.03
N VAL A 58 -17.81 -12.02 -13.61
CA VAL A 58 -17.99 -12.76 -12.35
C VAL A 58 -16.67 -12.75 -11.58
N THR A 59 -16.73 -12.46 -10.30
CA THR A 59 -15.58 -12.52 -9.41
C THR A 59 -16.02 -12.63 -7.94
N GLU A 60 -15.06 -12.79 -7.06
CA GLU A 60 -15.25 -12.78 -5.62
C GLU A 60 -14.87 -11.44 -5.03
N LEU A 61 -15.68 -10.91 -4.11
CA LEU A 61 -15.37 -9.72 -3.32
C LEU A 61 -14.96 -10.14 -1.91
N ASP A 62 -13.89 -9.56 -1.39
CA ASP A 62 -13.44 -9.74 -0.02
C ASP A 62 -14.12 -8.73 0.91
N VAL A 63 -15.29 -9.10 1.42
CA VAL A 63 -16.09 -8.25 2.29
C VAL A 63 -15.37 -7.96 3.61
N GLU A 64 -14.62 -8.91 4.17
CA GLU A 64 -13.86 -8.71 5.40
C GLU A 64 -12.73 -7.70 5.20
N TYR A 65 -12.04 -7.77 4.07
CA TYR A 65 -11.03 -6.78 3.71
C TYR A 65 -11.61 -5.37 3.58
N ILE A 66 -12.77 -5.25 2.92
CA ILE A 66 -13.51 -3.98 2.80
C ILE A 66 -13.86 -3.42 4.19
N VAL A 67 -14.45 -4.24 5.06
CA VAL A 67 -14.84 -3.85 6.42
C VAL A 67 -13.62 -3.41 7.24
N ASN A 68 -12.53 -4.17 7.17
CA ASN A 68 -11.30 -3.83 7.89
C ASN A 68 -10.66 -2.52 7.38
N THR A 69 -10.71 -2.29 6.07
CA THR A 69 -10.21 -1.04 5.47
C THR A 69 -11.03 0.16 5.95
N ARG A 70 -12.36 0.04 6.01
CA ARG A 70 -13.24 1.09 6.53
C ARG A 70 -13.01 1.39 8.00
N ARG A 71 -12.78 0.37 8.83
CA ARG A 71 -12.49 0.55 10.27
C ARG A 71 -11.21 1.34 10.53
N GLY A 72 -10.26 1.30 9.59
CA GLY A 72 -9.02 2.07 9.66
C GLY A 72 -9.11 3.49 9.10
N SER A 73 -10.29 3.93 8.64
CA SER A 73 -10.53 5.26 8.07
C SER A 73 -11.48 6.05 8.94
N ASP A 74 -11.11 7.30 9.24
CA ASP A 74 -11.97 8.24 9.99
C ASP A 74 -13.07 8.87 9.10
N ASP A 75 -13.12 8.51 7.81
CA ASP A 75 -14.05 9.07 6.83
C ASP A 75 -15.48 8.45 6.90
N PHE A 76 -15.65 7.38 7.68
CA PHE A 76 -16.92 6.67 7.79
C PHE A 76 -17.50 6.81 9.18
N ASP A 77 -18.62 7.55 9.28
CA ASP A 77 -19.42 7.60 10.48
C ASP A 77 -20.30 6.34 10.56
N LEU A 78 -20.16 5.60 11.66
CA LEU A 78 -20.93 4.38 11.92
C LEU A 78 -22.24 4.64 12.68
N ASP A 79 -22.45 5.86 13.17
CA ASP A 79 -23.58 6.24 14.03
C ASP A 79 -24.72 6.96 13.27
N SER A 80 -24.91 6.66 11.99
CA SER A 80 -26.01 7.28 11.23
C SER A 80 -27.31 6.49 11.41
N ASP A 81 -28.32 7.12 11.95
CA ASP A 81 -29.69 6.59 12.12
C ASP A 81 -30.50 6.51 10.80
N GLU A 82 -29.90 6.82 9.66
CA GLU A 82 -30.57 6.96 8.37
C GLU A 82 -30.39 5.76 7.43
N TYR A 83 -30.06 4.58 7.92
CA TYR A 83 -29.92 3.37 7.09
C TYR A 83 -31.18 2.51 7.09
N TYR A 84 -31.56 2.03 5.90
CA TYR A 84 -32.48 0.93 5.78
C TYR A 84 -31.72 -0.40 5.87
N GLU A 85 -32.07 -1.22 6.83
CA GLU A 85 -31.54 -2.56 6.94
C GLU A 85 -32.29 -3.51 6.01
N ALA A 86 -31.60 -4.06 5.00
CA ALA A 86 -32.12 -5.14 4.17
C ALA A 86 -31.47 -6.45 4.61
N VAL A 87 -32.22 -7.29 5.30
CA VAL A 87 -31.73 -8.61 5.73
C VAL A 87 -31.81 -9.58 4.56
N TRP A 88 -30.64 -10.07 4.11
CA TRP A 88 -30.61 -11.17 3.16
C TRP A 88 -30.67 -12.50 3.89
N GLY A 89 -31.68 -13.31 3.58
CA GLY A 89 -31.97 -14.60 4.24
C GLY A 89 -31.14 -15.79 3.73
N GLY A 90 -30.01 -15.55 3.05
CA GLY A 90 -29.13 -16.60 2.61
C GLY A 90 -28.21 -17.08 3.73
N GLU A 91 -28.02 -18.39 3.85
CA GLU A 91 -27.03 -18.95 4.77
C GLU A 91 -25.61 -18.79 4.18
N PRO A 92 -24.61 -18.44 5.00
CA PRO A 92 -23.21 -18.43 4.57
C PRO A 92 -22.81 -19.82 4.06
N VAL A 93 -22.28 -19.88 2.86
CA VAL A 93 -21.77 -21.13 2.27
C VAL A 93 -20.26 -21.09 2.31
N GLU A 94 -19.64 -22.12 2.86
CA GLU A 94 -18.20 -22.28 2.80
C GLU A 94 -17.79 -22.49 1.34
N THR A 95 -16.98 -21.57 0.80
CA THR A 95 -16.52 -21.59 -0.58
C THR A 95 -15.01 -21.66 -0.63
N GLU A 96 -14.47 -22.33 -1.64
CA GLU A 96 -13.05 -22.35 -1.91
C GLU A 96 -12.64 -20.98 -2.48
N LEU A 97 -11.65 -20.34 -1.86
CA LEU A 97 -11.16 -19.02 -2.31
C LEU A 97 -10.36 -19.19 -3.60
N THR A 98 -10.83 -18.60 -4.69
CA THR A 98 -10.14 -18.63 -5.99
C THR A 98 -9.22 -17.43 -6.21
N ARG A 99 -9.31 -16.39 -5.37
CA ARG A 99 -8.45 -15.21 -5.42
C ARG A 99 -7.06 -15.51 -4.90
N SER A 100 -6.07 -14.90 -5.54
CA SER A 100 -4.70 -14.87 -5.03
C SER A 100 -4.38 -13.49 -4.45
N TYR A 101 -3.73 -13.46 -3.29
CA TYR A 101 -3.27 -12.23 -2.65
C TYR A 101 -1.76 -12.11 -2.78
N ARG A 102 -1.28 -10.87 -2.98
CA ARG A 102 0.15 -10.61 -3.05
C ARG A 102 0.79 -10.87 -1.69
N LYS A 103 1.80 -11.75 -1.66
CA LYS A 103 2.55 -12.07 -0.44
C LYS A 103 3.22 -10.84 0.18
N TYR A 104 3.66 -9.90 -0.66
CA TYR A 104 4.33 -8.66 -0.26
C TYR A 104 3.62 -7.47 -0.90
N PRO A 105 2.50 -6.99 -0.31
CA PRO A 105 1.69 -5.92 -0.91
C PRO A 105 2.42 -4.58 -0.96
N HIS A 106 3.45 -4.39 -0.12
CA HIS A 106 4.24 -3.16 -0.02
C HIS A 106 5.42 -3.10 -1.00
N LEU A 107 5.71 -4.18 -1.72
CA LEU A 107 6.77 -4.21 -2.71
C LEU A 107 6.23 -4.06 -4.13
N PRO A 108 7.01 -3.57 -5.09
CA PRO A 108 6.63 -3.57 -6.50
C PRO A 108 6.22 -4.96 -6.98
N ALA A 109 5.25 -5.02 -7.87
CA ALA A 109 4.82 -6.29 -8.47
C ALA A 109 5.88 -6.85 -9.42
N ASN A 110 6.60 -5.96 -10.09
CA ASN A 110 7.67 -6.28 -11.01
C ASN A 110 9.03 -6.09 -10.30
N GLU A 111 9.85 -7.13 -10.28
CA GLU A 111 11.16 -7.10 -9.65
C GLU A 111 12.11 -6.06 -10.32
N ALA A 112 11.91 -5.79 -11.60
CA ALA A 112 12.69 -4.77 -12.32
C ALA A 112 12.48 -3.35 -11.78
N ASP A 113 11.36 -3.07 -11.12
CA ASP A 113 11.05 -1.77 -10.52
C ASP A 113 11.64 -1.61 -9.10
N MET A 114 12.17 -2.69 -8.52
CA MET A 114 12.68 -2.72 -7.15
C MET A 114 13.80 -1.69 -6.90
N PRO A 115 14.83 -1.53 -7.76
CA PRO A 115 15.89 -0.54 -7.53
C PRO A 115 15.34 0.88 -7.42
N VAL A 116 14.49 1.29 -8.36
CA VAL A 116 13.88 2.63 -8.39
C VAL A 116 12.99 2.85 -7.15
N TYR A 117 12.24 1.83 -6.76
CA TYR A 117 11.44 1.86 -5.56
C TYR A 117 12.28 2.04 -4.30
N CYS A 118 13.36 1.27 -4.14
CA CYS A 118 14.26 1.36 -2.98
C CYS A 118 14.97 2.72 -2.90
N GLU A 119 15.48 3.23 -4.02
CA GLU A 119 16.08 4.57 -4.08
C GLU A 119 15.08 5.64 -3.64
N ARG A 120 13.86 5.58 -4.14
CA ARG A 120 12.81 6.53 -3.75
C ARG A 120 12.48 6.44 -2.26
N MET A 121 12.41 5.25 -1.69
CA MET A 121 12.16 5.06 -0.25
C MET A 121 13.29 5.64 0.60
N LEU A 122 14.56 5.45 0.20
CA LEU A 122 15.71 6.07 0.85
C LEU A 122 15.67 7.59 0.76
N ASP A 123 15.40 8.15 -0.40
CA ASP A 123 15.32 9.61 -0.60
C ASP A 123 14.24 10.26 0.27
N ILE A 124 13.09 9.61 0.42
CA ILE A 124 12.01 10.08 1.28
C ILE A 124 12.46 10.09 2.75
N GLN A 125 13.08 9.01 3.23
CA GLN A 125 13.57 8.91 4.60
C GLN A 125 14.66 9.94 4.88
N VAL A 126 15.64 10.06 3.98
CA VAL A 126 16.72 11.06 4.08
C VAL A 126 16.16 12.48 4.11
N SER A 127 15.23 12.80 3.23
CA SER A 127 14.61 14.13 3.17
C SER A 127 13.82 14.46 4.42
N GLY A 128 13.12 13.47 4.98
CA GLY A 128 12.43 13.60 6.26
C GLY A 128 13.39 13.91 7.41
N LEU A 129 14.49 13.17 7.51
CA LEU A 129 15.51 13.36 8.53
C LEU A 129 16.20 14.74 8.38
N VAL A 130 16.59 15.11 7.16
CA VAL A 130 17.17 16.44 6.86
C VAL A 130 16.25 17.56 7.36
N LYS A 131 14.95 17.46 7.05
CA LYS A 131 13.98 18.48 7.51
C LYS A 131 13.88 18.55 9.03
N ARG A 132 13.91 17.42 9.72
CA ARG A 132 13.88 17.36 11.18
C ARG A 132 15.12 17.96 11.80
N MET A 133 16.31 17.64 11.29
CA MET A 133 17.58 18.19 11.75
C MET A 133 17.62 19.72 11.57
N GLN A 134 17.24 20.20 10.38
CA GLN A 134 17.17 21.64 10.11
C GLN A 134 16.18 22.37 11.03
N TYR A 135 14.98 21.81 11.22
CA TYR A 135 13.96 22.41 12.07
C TYR A 135 14.39 22.49 13.54
N ALA A 136 15.05 21.45 14.04
CA ALA A 136 15.53 21.37 15.43
C ALA A 136 16.88 22.06 15.66
N GLY A 137 17.55 22.54 14.59
CA GLY A 137 18.88 23.13 14.70
C GLY A 137 19.95 22.13 15.12
N LEU A 138 19.79 20.86 14.75
CA LEU A 138 20.69 19.76 15.11
C LEU A 138 21.61 19.41 13.94
N ASP A 139 22.87 19.15 14.25
CA ASP A 139 23.89 18.80 13.28
C ASP A 139 24.47 17.39 13.48
N HIS A 140 24.08 16.67 14.53
CA HIS A 140 24.52 15.32 14.84
C HIS A 140 23.38 14.31 14.86
N CYS A 141 23.70 13.08 14.43
CA CYS A 141 22.86 11.91 14.58
C CYS A 141 23.54 10.87 15.45
N VAL A 142 22.87 10.37 16.47
CA VAL A 142 23.35 9.25 17.31
C VAL A 142 22.47 8.05 17.05
N VAL A 143 23.08 6.94 16.60
CA VAL A 143 22.37 5.71 16.24
C VAL A 143 22.89 4.53 17.05
N GLY A 144 22.00 3.88 17.80
CA GLY A 144 22.30 2.60 18.47
C GLY A 144 22.35 1.47 17.44
N ILE A 145 23.51 0.81 17.30
CA ILE A 145 23.69 -0.27 16.33
C ILE A 145 23.59 -1.61 17.03
N SER A 146 22.58 -2.39 16.64
CA SER A 146 22.41 -3.77 17.10
C SER A 146 23.10 -4.81 16.21
N GLY A 147 23.57 -4.42 15.01
CA GLY A 147 24.04 -5.34 13.98
C GLY A 147 22.93 -5.99 13.15
N GLY A 148 21.68 -5.53 13.30
CA GLY A 148 20.52 -5.90 12.50
C GLY A 148 20.31 -4.96 11.32
N VAL A 149 19.41 -5.34 10.41
CA VAL A 149 19.10 -4.59 9.17
C VAL A 149 18.54 -3.20 9.49
N ASP A 150 17.65 -3.08 10.47
CA ASP A 150 16.98 -1.81 10.80
C ASP A 150 17.97 -0.75 11.27
N SER A 151 18.88 -1.12 12.19
CA SER A 151 19.90 -0.20 12.69
C SER A 151 20.93 0.15 11.61
N THR A 152 21.24 -0.78 10.70
CA THR A 152 22.10 -0.53 9.54
C THR A 152 21.45 0.50 8.60
N LEU A 153 20.18 0.33 8.29
CA LEU A 153 19.43 1.29 7.49
C LEU A 153 19.39 2.67 8.15
N ALA A 154 19.17 2.73 9.47
CA ALA A 154 19.18 3.98 10.22
C ALA A 154 20.51 4.73 10.11
N VAL A 155 21.66 4.01 10.19
CA VAL A 155 22.99 4.61 9.99
C VAL A 155 23.16 5.11 8.55
N MET A 156 22.77 4.33 7.55
CA MET A 156 22.83 4.74 6.15
C MET A 156 22.02 6.02 5.89
N VAL A 157 20.78 6.07 6.34
CA VAL A 157 19.91 7.25 6.22
C VAL A 157 20.52 8.46 6.93
N SER A 158 21.10 8.27 8.13
CA SER A 158 21.79 9.32 8.88
C SER A 158 23.01 9.86 8.14
N ALA A 159 23.83 8.97 7.59
CA ALA A 159 25.02 9.36 6.81
C ALA A 159 24.64 10.13 5.53
N MET A 160 23.61 9.67 4.83
CA MET A 160 23.09 10.37 3.65
C MET A 160 22.49 11.74 4.00
N ALA A 161 21.79 11.86 5.12
CA ALA A 161 21.21 13.13 5.58
C ALA A 161 22.30 14.13 5.97
N VAL A 162 23.30 13.72 6.75
CA VAL A 162 24.45 14.54 7.13
C VAL A 162 25.20 15.02 5.90
N LYS A 163 25.45 14.11 4.93
CA LYS A 163 26.05 14.47 3.64
C LYS A 163 25.22 15.49 2.86
N LYS A 164 23.90 15.32 2.81
CA LYS A 164 22.97 16.23 2.11
C LYS A 164 22.93 17.62 2.74
N LEU A 165 23.20 17.71 4.05
CA LEU A 165 23.34 18.96 4.79
C LEU A 165 24.72 19.62 4.64
N GLY A 166 25.67 18.97 3.97
CA GLY A 166 27.04 19.45 3.85
C GLY A 166 27.85 19.35 5.15
N LEU A 167 27.39 18.51 6.09
CA LEU A 167 28.05 18.31 7.39
C LEU A 167 29.12 17.18 7.29
N PRO A 168 30.12 17.19 8.19
CA PRO A 168 31.13 16.14 8.25
C PRO A 168 30.52 14.78 8.60
N SER A 169 31.07 13.70 8.06
CA SER A 169 30.61 12.34 8.37
C SER A 169 30.76 11.97 9.86
N THR A 170 31.69 12.62 10.57
CA THR A 170 31.87 12.51 12.02
C THR A 170 30.66 12.94 12.85
N ASN A 171 29.71 13.62 12.22
CA ASN A 171 28.44 14.02 12.85
C ASN A 171 27.44 12.85 12.93
N VAL A 172 27.78 11.69 12.38
CA VAL A 172 27.05 10.43 12.62
C VAL A 172 27.82 9.63 13.66
N VAL A 173 27.24 9.47 14.82
CA VAL A 173 27.81 8.69 15.93
C VAL A 173 27.10 7.35 16.02
N ALA A 174 27.79 6.28 15.67
CA ALA A 174 27.29 4.93 15.75
C ALA A 174 27.70 4.29 17.09
N CYS A 175 26.73 3.94 17.93
CA CYS A 175 26.97 3.36 19.25
C CYS A 175 26.57 1.89 19.30
N THR A 176 27.48 0.99 19.60
CA THR A 176 27.14 -0.41 19.91
C THR A 176 27.15 -0.63 21.43
N MET A 177 26.08 -1.26 21.93
CA MET A 177 25.86 -1.51 23.36
C MET A 177 25.70 -3.03 23.57
N PRO A 178 26.76 -3.83 23.49
CA PRO A 178 26.65 -5.27 23.70
C PRO A 178 26.26 -5.59 25.13
N CYS A 179 25.33 -6.52 25.31
CA CYS A 179 24.90 -7.03 26.59
C CYS A 179 25.03 -8.56 26.67
N PHE A 180 24.65 -9.17 27.79
CA PHE A 180 24.79 -10.62 28.01
C PHE A 180 24.13 -11.52 26.95
N GLY A 181 23.07 -11.04 26.28
CA GLY A 181 22.36 -11.76 25.22
C GLY A 181 22.90 -11.48 23.80
N THR A 182 23.92 -10.64 23.65
CA THR A 182 24.45 -10.28 22.33
C THR A 182 25.34 -11.40 21.79
N SER A 183 24.93 -11.99 20.65
CA SER A 183 25.75 -13.01 19.99
C SER A 183 27.03 -12.42 19.40
N SER A 184 28.07 -13.25 19.25
CA SER A 184 29.34 -12.84 18.60
C SER A 184 29.11 -12.33 17.18
N ARG A 185 28.20 -12.95 16.42
CA ARG A 185 27.82 -12.54 15.07
C ARG A 185 27.21 -11.13 15.06
N THR A 186 26.27 -10.87 15.94
CA THR A 186 25.57 -9.57 16.05
C THR A 186 26.56 -8.46 16.40
N LYS A 187 27.47 -8.74 17.34
CA LYS A 187 28.55 -7.81 17.73
C LYS A 187 29.50 -7.52 16.57
N SER A 188 29.91 -8.55 15.84
CA SER A 188 30.80 -8.40 14.68
C SER A 188 30.13 -7.55 13.58
N ASN A 189 28.86 -7.82 13.28
CA ASN A 189 28.11 -7.03 12.28
C ASN A 189 27.99 -5.55 12.71
N ALA A 190 27.74 -5.28 13.97
CA ALA A 190 27.67 -3.91 14.47
C ALA A 190 28.99 -3.14 14.28
N ILE A 191 30.12 -3.78 14.52
CA ILE A 191 31.46 -3.18 14.35
C ILE A 191 31.76 -2.90 12.86
N VAL A 192 31.34 -3.80 11.95
CA VAL A 192 31.55 -3.62 10.50
C VAL A 192 30.71 -2.46 9.95
N VAL A 193 29.51 -2.24 10.51
CA VAL A 193 28.62 -1.14 10.08
C VAL A 193 29.09 0.21 10.64
N ALA A 194 29.66 0.24 11.85
CA ALA A 194 30.20 1.45 12.47
C ALA A 194 31.45 1.97 11.78
#